data_3baf2a9a80181d7a999a07d4580f26bd
#
_entry.id   3baf2a9a80181d7a999a07d4580f26bd
#
_cell.length_a   1.000
_cell.length_b   1.000
_cell.length_c   1.000
_cell.angle_alpha   90.00
_cell.angle_beta   90.00
_cell.angle_gamma   90.00
#
_symmetry.space_group_name_H-M   'P 1'
#
loop_
_entity.id
_entity.type
_entity.pdbx_description
1 polymer ?
#
loop_
_entity_poly.entity_id
_entity_poly.type
_entity_poly.pdbx_seq_one_letter_code
_entity_poly.pdbx_strand_id
1 'polypeptide(L)'
;MIRFFIFKVKEGEKMFVDVANIKIKAGNGGDGAVSFHRDIFTATGGPDGGNGGRGGSVIFKADSNLSTLSNFRYKKKFFARNGQNGASGKKTGKSGENLIIKVPYGTLIKDIDSGKIIADISSDEPVVVIKGGRGGAGNMNFAGPVKQSPRFSKPGEKGIELEVKLELKLLADVGLVGYPNVGKSTIISIVSQAKPQVANYHFTTLSPILGVVKYDEEKSFVMADIPGLIEGAWKGVGLGHEFLRHVERCRLLLHVVDVSGSEGRNPCDDFDVINNELKKFNEGLSNRPMLVVGNKCDVASKEKVEIFKNYVNKKGYEFIEVSACQNKGIKEMVDKIAERLDTLPPARFFEPDTTSEILSYKEDKLEIKNVNGVYHVSAMWLDKLINSVNFNDYDSMHYFQDAITKAGLTDALKKAGAKEGSTVKIGEIEFDFFE
;
A
#
# COMPACT_ATOMS: atom_id res chain seq x y z
N MET A 1 31.92 33.48 -15.02
CA MET A 1 32.49 32.54 -14.02
C MET A 1 31.43 32.38 -12.90
N ILE A 2 30.50 31.41 -13.05
CA ILE A 2 29.42 31.18 -12.11
C ILE A 2 29.91 30.09 -11.15
N ARG A 3 30.10 30.46 -9.88
CA ARG A 3 30.44 29.50 -8.81
C ARG A 3 29.19 28.76 -8.40
N PHE A 4 29.11 27.48 -8.70
CA PHE A 4 28.17 26.55 -8.09
C PHE A 4 28.53 26.32 -6.62
N PHE A 5 27.69 26.76 -5.71
CA PHE A 5 27.73 26.34 -4.31
C PHE A 5 27.19 24.92 -4.20
N ILE A 6 28.07 23.97 -4.04
CA ILE A 6 27.71 22.59 -3.63
C ILE A 6 27.38 22.65 -2.14
N PHE A 7 26.10 22.68 -1.80
CA PHE A 7 25.68 22.42 -0.42
C PHE A 7 25.94 20.94 -0.10
N LYS A 8 26.98 20.67 0.71
CA LYS A 8 27.13 19.38 1.39
C LYS A 8 25.99 19.26 2.40
N VAL A 9 24.97 18.49 2.08
CA VAL A 9 23.95 18.04 3.05
C VAL A 9 24.65 17.14 4.05
N LYS A 10 24.65 17.50 5.32
CA LYS A 10 25.13 16.66 6.42
C LYS A 10 24.35 15.35 6.42
N GLU A 11 25.03 14.23 6.30
CA GLU A 11 24.49 12.90 6.59
C GLU A 11 23.95 12.90 8.02
N GLY A 12 22.64 12.69 8.19
CA GLY A 12 22.05 12.50 9.51
C GLY A 12 20.61 12.99 9.70
N GLU A 13 20.08 13.86 8.86
CA GLU A 13 18.67 14.27 8.99
C GLU A 13 17.77 13.27 8.27
N LYS A 14 17.04 12.43 9.04
CA LYS A 14 15.95 11.62 8.53
C LYS A 14 14.83 12.56 8.07
N MET A 15 14.88 12.96 6.81
CA MET A 15 13.84 13.77 6.19
C MET A 15 12.55 12.96 6.12
N PHE A 16 11.47 13.51 6.63
CA PHE A 16 10.14 12.89 6.55
C PHE A 16 9.71 12.78 5.07
N VAL A 17 9.39 11.58 4.64
CA VAL A 17 8.93 11.30 3.27
C VAL A 17 7.55 10.64 3.36
N ASP A 18 6.55 11.31 2.84
CA ASP A 18 5.14 10.93 2.82
C ASP A 18 4.68 10.35 1.48
N VAL A 19 5.48 10.56 0.44
CA VAL A 19 5.21 10.06 -0.91
C VAL A 19 6.46 9.41 -1.49
N ALA A 20 6.32 8.21 -2.05
CA ALA A 20 7.40 7.52 -2.74
C ALA A 20 6.88 6.75 -3.96
N ASN A 21 7.57 6.88 -5.09
CA ASN A 21 7.29 6.09 -6.29
C ASN A 21 8.26 4.91 -6.32
N ILE A 22 7.71 3.71 -6.47
CA ILE A 22 8.47 2.46 -6.55
C ILE A 22 7.97 1.60 -7.69
N LYS A 23 8.86 0.78 -8.20
CA LYS A 23 8.58 -0.22 -9.23
C LYS A 23 8.56 -1.60 -8.57
N ILE A 24 7.46 -2.30 -8.69
CA ILE A 24 7.26 -3.63 -8.13
C ILE A 24 7.05 -4.64 -9.26
N LYS A 25 7.61 -5.83 -9.10
CA LYS A 25 7.46 -6.92 -10.07
C LYS A 25 7.27 -8.24 -9.35
N ALA A 26 6.23 -8.96 -9.74
CA ALA A 26 6.05 -10.34 -9.30
C ALA A 26 7.04 -11.27 -9.99
N GLY A 27 7.38 -12.36 -9.37
CA GLY A 27 8.23 -13.39 -9.96
C GLY A 27 7.55 -14.06 -11.16
N ASN A 28 8.33 -14.36 -12.18
CA ASN A 28 7.87 -15.19 -13.30
C ASN A 28 7.66 -16.62 -12.80
N GLY A 29 6.69 -17.33 -13.38
CA GLY A 29 6.62 -18.79 -13.25
C GLY A 29 7.81 -19.45 -13.94
N GLY A 30 8.25 -20.58 -13.42
CA GLY A 30 9.23 -21.42 -14.09
C GLY A 30 8.60 -22.19 -15.25
N ASP A 31 9.39 -22.56 -16.23
CA ASP A 31 8.92 -23.31 -17.40
C ASP A 31 8.68 -24.77 -17.06
N GLY A 32 7.73 -25.41 -17.75
CA GLY A 32 7.57 -26.85 -17.73
C GLY A 32 8.73 -27.55 -18.46
N ALA A 33 9.10 -28.73 -18.01
CA ALA A 33 10.15 -29.52 -18.65
C ALA A 33 9.60 -30.43 -19.73
N VAL A 34 10.43 -30.68 -20.73
CA VAL A 34 10.23 -31.78 -21.72
C VAL A 34 11.28 -32.81 -21.42
N SER A 35 10.88 -33.96 -20.90
CA SER A 35 11.74 -35.12 -20.68
C SER A 35 10.95 -36.42 -20.82
N PHE A 36 11.70 -37.50 -21.06
CA PHE A 36 11.16 -38.86 -21.18
C PHE A 36 11.90 -39.78 -20.25
N HIS A 37 11.17 -40.65 -19.63
CA HIS A 37 11.76 -41.65 -18.74
C HIS A 37 12.70 -42.55 -19.53
N ARG A 38 13.91 -42.73 -19.04
CA ARG A 38 14.89 -43.66 -19.59
C ARG A 38 15.44 -44.51 -18.47
N ASP A 39 15.34 -45.80 -18.67
CA ASP A 39 15.89 -46.79 -17.74
C ASP A 39 16.65 -47.87 -18.56
N ILE A 40 17.49 -48.63 -17.86
CA ILE A 40 18.31 -49.70 -18.46
C ILE A 40 17.46 -50.69 -19.26
N PHE A 41 16.21 -50.92 -18.78
CA PHE A 41 15.27 -51.87 -19.42
C PHE A 41 14.22 -51.18 -20.33
N THR A 42 14.18 -49.84 -20.40
CA THR A 42 13.18 -49.13 -21.18
C THR A 42 13.85 -48.01 -21.97
N ALA A 43 14.19 -48.26 -23.21
CA ALA A 43 14.86 -47.30 -24.11
C ALA A 43 13.96 -46.14 -24.47
N THR A 44 12.64 -46.34 -24.50
CA THR A 44 11.61 -45.33 -24.86
C THR A 44 10.52 -45.33 -23.79
N GLY A 45 10.75 -44.64 -22.68
CA GLY A 45 9.75 -44.49 -21.61
C GLY A 45 8.79 -43.32 -21.91
N GLY A 46 7.71 -43.26 -21.14
CA GLY A 46 6.71 -42.19 -21.24
C GLY A 46 7.24 -40.80 -20.85
N PRO A 47 6.49 -39.74 -21.14
CA PRO A 47 6.84 -38.36 -20.76
C PRO A 47 6.90 -38.20 -19.24
N ASP A 48 8.01 -37.64 -18.75
CA ASP A 48 8.28 -37.48 -17.33
C ASP A 48 8.72 -36.06 -16.95
N GLY A 49 8.56 -35.08 -17.87
CA GLY A 49 8.87 -33.70 -17.60
C GLY A 49 7.93 -33.07 -16.57
N GLY A 50 8.50 -32.57 -15.49
CA GLY A 50 7.77 -31.93 -14.39
C GLY A 50 7.32 -30.51 -14.71
N ASN A 51 6.44 -29.98 -13.86
CA ASN A 51 5.92 -28.63 -13.98
C ASN A 51 6.93 -27.59 -13.47
N GLY A 52 6.87 -26.37 -14.01
CA GLY A 52 7.58 -25.23 -13.42
C GLY A 52 6.98 -24.81 -12.07
N GLY A 53 7.79 -24.21 -11.23
CA GLY A 53 7.38 -23.62 -9.96
C GLY A 53 6.66 -22.28 -10.16
N ARG A 54 5.82 -21.89 -9.21
CA ARG A 54 5.16 -20.61 -9.23
C ARG A 54 6.17 -19.48 -8.92
N GLY A 55 6.03 -18.30 -9.52
CA GLY A 55 6.75 -17.10 -9.13
C GLY A 55 6.30 -16.56 -7.76
N GLY A 56 7.17 -15.83 -7.09
CA GLY A 56 6.85 -15.16 -5.83
C GLY A 56 5.88 -14.01 -6.02
N SER A 57 4.98 -13.83 -5.08
CA SER A 57 4.03 -12.69 -5.04
C SER A 57 4.66 -11.48 -4.36
N VAL A 58 4.15 -10.27 -4.65
CA VAL A 58 4.49 -9.04 -3.93
C VAL A 58 3.40 -8.76 -2.91
N ILE A 59 3.81 -8.68 -1.66
CA ILE A 59 2.94 -8.55 -0.49
C ILE A 59 3.36 -7.29 0.26
N PHE A 60 2.41 -6.44 0.61
CA PHE A 60 2.64 -5.33 1.52
C PHE A 60 2.14 -5.67 2.91
N LYS A 61 2.90 -5.26 3.92
CA LYS A 61 2.55 -5.45 5.32
C LYS A 61 2.86 -4.19 6.10
N ALA A 62 1.94 -3.80 7.00
CA ALA A 62 2.20 -2.72 7.94
C ALA A 62 3.31 -3.12 8.91
N ASP A 63 4.14 -2.15 9.30
CA ASP A 63 5.17 -2.30 10.34
C ASP A 63 5.10 -1.08 11.26
N SER A 64 4.74 -1.31 12.52
CA SER A 64 4.60 -0.26 13.55
C SER A 64 5.93 0.48 13.84
N ASN A 65 7.06 -0.12 13.51
CA ASN A 65 8.37 0.51 13.67
C ASN A 65 8.71 1.52 12.56
N LEU A 66 7.89 1.57 11.51
CA LEU A 66 8.06 2.50 10.41
C LEU A 66 7.07 3.66 10.55
N SER A 67 7.58 4.87 10.63
CA SER A 67 6.79 6.11 10.69
C SER A 67 6.83 6.93 9.39
N THR A 68 7.71 6.58 8.45
CA THR A 68 7.91 7.32 7.20
C THR A 68 8.24 6.40 6.03
N LEU A 69 8.08 6.91 4.81
CA LEU A 69 8.47 6.21 3.58
C LEU A 69 9.93 6.49 3.17
N SER A 70 10.79 6.98 4.09
CA SER A 70 12.16 7.38 3.79
C SER A 70 13.02 6.29 3.15
N ASN A 71 12.79 5.02 3.53
CA ASN A 71 13.52 3.87 2.98
C ASN A 71 13.30 3.70 1.46
N PHE A 72 12.12 4.10 0.97
CA PHE A 72 11.75 3.99 -0.45
C PHE A 72 12.37 5.07 -1.34
N ARG A 73 13.00 6.10 -0.74
CA ARG A 73 13.73 7.11 -1.48
C ARG A 73 14.99 6.54 -2.14
N TYR A 74 15.64 5.60 -1.46
CA TYR A 74 16.91 5.01 -1.91
C TYR A 74 16.66 3.74 -2.73
N LYS A 75 15.80 2.86 -2.28
CA LYS A 75 15.46 1.62 -2.97
C LYS A 75 14.12 1.79 -3.68
N LYS A 76 14.16 1.86 -5.02
CA LYS A 76 12.96 2.09 -5.85
C LYS A 76 12.47 0.83 -6.60
N LYS A 77 13.25 -0.25 -6.63
CA LYS A 77 12.93 -1.48 -7.37
C LYS A 77 12.78 -2.65 -6.41
N PHE A 78 11.65 -3.31 -6.48
CA PHE A 78 11.28 -4.43 -5.62
C PHE A 78 10.77 -5.58 -6.47
N PHE A 79 11.60 -6.61 -6.66
CA PHE A 79 11.33 -7.74 -7.55
C PHE A 79 11.26 -9.02 -6.72
N ALA A 80 10.15 -9.76 -6.82
CA ALA A 80 9.99 -11.08 -6.21
C ALA A 80 10.78 -12.13 -7.00
N ARG A 81 11.11 -13.24 -6.37
CA ARG A 81 11.88 -14.32 -7.00
C ARG A 81 11.05 -15.09 -8.00
N ASN A 82 11.68 -15.50 -9.11
CA ASN A 82 11.06 -16.36 -10.10
C ASN A 82 10.92 -17.79 -9.57
N GLY A 83 9.94 -18.52 -10.07
CA GLY A 83 9.85 -19.96 -9.90
C GLY A 83 10.95 -20.67 -10.70
N GLN A 84 11.35 -21.84 -10.21
CA GLN A 84 12.32 -22.68 -10.91
C GLN A 84 11.63 -23.50 -12.00
N ASN A 85 12.34 -23.80 -13.07
CA ASN A 85 11.85 -24.66 -14.13
C ASN A 85 11.62 -26.09 -13.62
N GLY A 86 10.71 -26.79 -14.26
CA GLY A 86 10.52 -28.22 -14.03
C GLY A 86 11.75 -29.03 -14.43
N ALA A 87 11.86 -30.24 -13.93
CA ALA A 87 12.97 -31.15 -14.23
C ALA A 87 12.45 -32.54 -14.64
N SER A 88 13.36 -33.38 -15.06
CA SER A 88 13.07 -34.80 -15.38
C SER A 88 12.62 -35.57 -14.15
N GLY A 89 12.00 -36.73 -14.35
CA GLY A 89 11.51 -37.58 -13.28
C GLY A 89 10.30 -37.00 -12.56
N LYS A 90 9.43 -36.27 -13.27
CA LYS A 90 8.21 -35.60 -12.78
C LYS A 90 8.47 -34.56 -11.68
N LYS A 91 9.70 -34.07 -11.54
CA LYS A 91 10.07 -33.12 -10.48
C LYS A 91 9.56 -31.72 -10.83
N THR A 92 8.65 -31.22 -10.01
CA THR A 92 8.16 -29.85 -10.10
C THR A 92 9.21 -28.87 -9.59
N GLY A 93 9.41 -27.77 -10.30
CA GLY A 93 10.30 -26.67 -9.90
C GLY A 93 9.85 -26.05 -8.59
N LYS A 94 10.81 -25.57 -7.78
CA LYS A 94 10.50 -24.86 -6.52
C LYS A 94 9.81 -23.53 -6.82
N SER A 95 8.81 -23.18 -6.03
CA SER A 95 8.17 -21.85 -6.10
C SER A 95 9.14 -20.76 -5.64
N GLY A 96 9.05 -19.59 -6.27
CA GLY A 96 9.78 -18.40 -5.87
C GLY A 96 9.26 -17.89 -4.52
N GLU A 97 10.16 -17.35 -3.71
CA GLU A 97 9.81 -16.73 -2.44
C GLU A 97 9.00 -15.45 -2.66
N ASN A 98 7.98 -15.27 -1.82
CA ASN A 98 7.20 -14.03 -1.80
C ASN A 98 8.06 -12.87 -1.31
N LEU A 99 7.87 -11.70 -1.89
CA LEU A 99 8.51 -10.46 -1.48
C LEU A 99 7.57 -9.72 -0.53
N ILE A 100 7.96 -9.59 0.72
CA ILE A 100 7.22 -8.79 1.70
C ILE A 100 7.86 -7.40 1.77
N ILE A 101 7.06 -6.37 1.45
CA ILE A 101 7.43 -4.96 1.53
C ILE A 101 6.76 -4.38 2.76
N LYS A 102 7.57 -3.97 3.74
CA LYS A 102 7.09 -3.35 4.97
C LYS A 102 6.89 -1.86 4.75
N VAL A 103 5.72 -1.35 5.14
CA VAL A 103 5.33 0.06 5.02
C VAL A 103 4.70 0.54 6.33
N PRO A 104 4.71 1.86 6.62
CA PRO A 104 3.97 2.42 7.75
C PRO A 104 2.46 2.13 7.65
N TYR A 105 1.79 2.10 8.79
CA TYR A 105 0.33 2.08 8.83
C TYR A 105 -0.28 3.27 8.07
N GLY A 106 -1.42 3.05 7.39
CA GLY A 106 -2.10 4.08 6.61
C GLY A 106 -1.38 4.46 5.31
N THR A 107 -0.55 3.56 4.79
CA THR A 107 0.04 3.73 3.47
C THR A 107 -0.94 3.32 2.39
N LEU A 108 -1.33 4.26 1.51
CA LEU A 108 -2.07 4.00 0.29
C LEU A 108 -1.12 3.62 -0.83
N ILE A 109 -1.50 2.57 -1.55
CA ILE A 109 -0.81 2.10 -2.75
C ILE A 109 -1.69 2.46 -3.95
N LYS A 110 -1.18 3.32 -4.83
CA LYS A 110 -1.86 3.72 -6.07
C LYS A 110 -1.05 3.29 -7.28
N ASP A 111 -1.75 2.88 -8.30
CA ASP A 111 -1.15 2.70 -9.63
C ASP A 111 -0.85 4.07 -10.25
N ILE A 112 0.36 4.29 -10.74
CA ILE A 112 0.77 5.59 -11.30
C ILE A 112 0.05 5.86 -12.61
N ASP A 113 -0.16 4.84 -13.43
CA ASP A 113 -0.71 4.99 -14.76
C ASP A 113 -2.21 5.28 -14.73
N SER A 114 -2.98 4.56 -13.92
CA SER A 114 -4.43 4.71 -13.82
C SER A 114 -4.89 5.64 -12.69
N GLY A 115 -4.02 5.94 -11.73
CA GLY A 115 -4.35 6.72 -10.53
C GLY A 115 -5.25 5.98 -9.53
N LYS A 116 -5.64 4.73 -9.81
CA LYS A 116 -6.53 3.92 -8.97
C LYS A 116 -5.85 3.45 -7.70
N ILE A 117 -6.64 3.33 -6.63
CA ILE A 117 -6.16 2.81 -5.34
C ILE A 117 -6.13 1.28 -5.41
N ILE A 118 -4.94 0.70 -5.30
CA ILE A 118 -4.74 -0.75 -5.32
C ILE A 118 -5.00 -1.34 -3.94
N ALA A 119 -4.48 -0.70 -2.89
CA ALA A 119 -4.63 -1.16 -1.53
C ALA A 119 -4.44 -0.03 -0.52
N ASP A 120 -5.09 -0.17 0.64
CA ASP A 120 -4.87 0.61 1.85
C ASP A 120 -4.29 -0.30 2.93
N ILE A 121 -3.09 0.01 3.41
CA ILE A 121 -2.38 -0.78 4.42
C ILE A 121 -2.65 -0.16 5.79
N SER A 122 -3.84 -0.39 6.31
CA SER A 122 -4.33 0.16 7.59
C SER A 122 -4.45 -0.90 8.69
N SER A 123 -4.10 -2.17 8.42
CA SER A 123 -4.14 -3.28 9.37
C SER A 123 -2.86 -4.11 9.33
N ASP A 124 -2.65 -4.97 10.33
CA ASP A 124 -1.52 -5.90 10.39
C ASP A 124 -1.60 -7.03 9.35
N GLU A 125 -2.77 -7.19 8.71
CA GLU A 125 -2.96 -8.22 7.71
C GLU A 125 -2.13 -7.94 6.46
N PRO A 126 -1.34 -8.90 5.99
CA PRO A 126 -0.57 -8.74 4.77
C PRO A 126 -1.49 -8.71 3.55
N VAL A 127 -1.31 -7.72 2.69
CA VAL A 127 -2.10 -7.55 1.46
C VAL A 127 -1.28 -7.98 0.25
N VAL A 128 -1.79 -8.93 -0.52
CA VAL A 128 -1.19 -9.38 -1.77
C VAL A 128 -1.57 -8.39 -2.88
N VAL A 129 -0.60 -7.58 -3.31
CA VAL A 129 -0.80 -6.56 -4.37
C VAL A 129 -0.65 -7.18 -5.75
N ILE A 130 0.37 -8.01 -5.96
CA ILE A 130 0.57 -8.71 -7.23
C ILE A 130 0.85 -10.19 -6.95
N LYS A 131 0.12 -11.07 -7.62
CA LYS A 131 0.35 -12.51 -7.57
C LYS A 131 1.49 -12.91 -8.50
N GLY A 132 2.32 -13.86 -8.06
CA GLY A 132 3.36 -14.46 -8.90
C GLY A 132 2.80 -15.22 -10.09
N GLY A 133 3.52 -15.21 -11.20
CA GLY A 133 3.17 -15.97 -12.41
C GLY A 133 3.02 -17.47 -12.14
N ARG A 134 2.10 -18.12 -12.80
CA ARG A 134 1.92 -19.58 -12.69
C ARG A 134 3.07 -20.30 -13.34
N GLY A 135 3.50 -21.43 -12.77
CA GLY A 135 4.45 -22.32 -13.41
C GLY A 135 3.87 -22.99 -14.66
N GLY A 136 4.69 -23.17 -15.67
CA GLY A 136 4.34 -23.87 -16.90
C GLY A 136 4.13 -25.36 -16.68
N ALA A 137 3.28 -25.97 -17.47
CA ALA A 137 3.01 -27.41 -17.41
C ALA A 137 4.08 -28.22 -18.16
N GLY A 138 4.66 -29.23 -17.52
CA GLY A 138 5.58 -30.16 -18.15
C GLY A 138 4.87 -31.11 -19.10
N ASN A 139 5.64 -31.77 -20.00
CA ASN A 139 5.09 -32.62 -21.04
C ASN A 139 4.28 -33.82 -20.49
N MET A 140 4.51 -34.24 -19.24
CA MET A 140 3.72 -35.30 -18.62
C MET A 140 2.22 -34.97 -18.54
N ASN A 141 1.84 -33.67 -18.49
CA ASN A 141 0.44 -33.24 -18.40
C ASN A 141 -0.29 -33.28 -19.73
N PHE A 142 0.43 -33.46 -20.84
CA PHE A 142 -0.15 -33.46 -22.20
C PHE A 142 -0.19 -34.89 -22.80
N ALA A 143 0.23 -35.88 -22.03
CA ALA A 143 0.11 -37.28 -22.39
C ALA A 143 -1.36 -37.73 -22.38
N GLY A 144 -1.78 -38.38 -23.45
CA GLY A 144 -3.12 -38.92 -23.58
C GLY A 144 -3.15 -40.17 -24.47
N PRO A 145 -4.32 -40.82 -24.58
CA PRO A 145 -4.43 -42.07 -25.38
C PRO A 145 -4.01 -41.89 -26.83
N VAL A 146 -4.27 -40.72 -27.44
CA VAL A 146 -3.94 -40.38 -28.80
C VAL A 146 -2.50 -39.84 -28.92
N LYS A 147 -2.05 -39.04 -27.95
CA LYS A 147 -0.73 -38.41 -27.93
C LYS A 147 0.08 -38.94 -26.75
N GLN A 148 0.71 -40.09 -26.94
CA GLN A 148 1.41 -40.79 -25.86
C GLN A 148 2.78 -40.18 -25.50
N SER A 149 3.43 -39.47 -26.43
CA SER A 149 4.77 -38.90 -26.27
C SER A 149 4.85 -37.44 -26.68
N PRO A 150 4.15 -36.53 -25.96
CA PRO A 150 4.20 -35.08 -26.25
C PRO A 150 5.61 -34.53 -26.05
N ARG A 151 6.14 -33.83 -27.07
CA ARG A 151 7.48 -33.24 -27.06
C ARG A 151 7.49 -31.76 -26.76
N PHE A 152 6.41 -31.22 -26.20
CA PHE A 152 6.28 -29.82 -25.82
C PHE A 152 5.91 -29.68 -24.36
N SER A 153 6.19 -28.51 -23.81
CA SER A 153 5.75 -28.07 -22.46
C SER A 153 5.26 -26.63 -22.57
N LYS A 154 4.51 -26.19 -21.57
CA LYS A 154 4.13 -24.77 -21.47
C LYS A 154 5.19 -24.01 -20.70
N PRO A 155 5.60 -22.81 -21.17
CA PRO A 155 6.40 -21.90 -20.36
C PRO A 155 5.60 -21.36 -19.19
N GLY A 156 6.30 -20.85 -18.18
CA GLY A 156 5.69 -20.15 -17.05
C GLY A 156 5.12 -18.79 -17.46
N GLU A 157 4.09 -18.38 -16.76
CA GLU A 157 3.51 -17.05 -16.93
C GLU A 157 4.51 -15.97 -16.50
N LYS A 158 4.61 -14.88 -17.26
CA LYS A 158 5.42 -13.72 -16.88
C LYS A 158 4.78 -13.04 -15.66
N GLY A 159 5.60 -12.65 -14.68
CA GLY A 159 5.19 -11.85 -13.55
C GLY A 159 4.81 -10.43 -13.97
N ILE A 160 3.71 -9.95 -13.44
CA ILE A 160 3.22 -8.57 -13.69
C ILE A 160 4.18 -7.58 -13.06
N GLU A 161 4.42 -6.46 -13.75
CA GLU A 161 5.24 -5.36 -13.32
C GLU A 161 4.37 -4.10 -13.27
N LEU A 162 4.42 -3.36 -12.14
CA LEU A 162 3.67 -2.12 -11.92
C LEU A 162 4.57 -1.03 -11.35
N GLU A 163 4.29 0.20 -11.73
CA GLU A 163 4.81 1.38 -11.07
C GLU A 163 3.75 1.93 -10.12
N VAL A 164 4.06 1.93 -8.83
CA VAL A 164 3.11 2.32 -7.81
C VAL A 164 3.61 3.51 -7.02
N LYS A 165 2.69 4.38 -6.68
CA LYS A 165 2.87 5.51 -5.79
C LYS A 165 2.41 5.11 -4.40
N LEU A 166 3.32 5.15 -3.44
CA LEU A 166 3.02 5.02 -2.03
C LEU A 166 2.72 6.40 -1.48
N GLU A 167 1.59 6.58 -0.85
CA GLU A 167 1.20 7.82 -0.16
C GLU A 167 0.89 7.50 1.30
N LEU A 168 1.62 8.11 2.21
CA LEU A 168 1.32 8.00 3.63
C LEU A 168 0.18 8.95 3.96
N LYS A 169 -0.98 8.39 4.30
CA LYS A 169 -2.21 9.14 4.58
C LYS A 169 -2.50 9.30 6.07
N LEU A 170 -1.91 8.48 6.92
CA LEU A 170 -2.01 8.62 8.37
C LEU A 170 -1.06 9.73 8.83
N LEU A 171 -1.63 10.79 9.39
CA LEU A 171 -0.84 11.83 10.01
C LEU A 171 -0.35 11.36 11.38
N ALA A 172 -1.26 10.80 12.18
CA ALA A 172 -0.98 10.29 13.52
C ALA A 172 -2.13 9.40 14.02
N ASP A 173 -1.84 8.51 14.97
CA ASP A 173 -2.86 7.78 15.71
C ASP A 173 -3.60 8.71 16.67
N VAL A 174 -2.87 9.65 17.30
CA VAL A 174 -3.36 10.60 18.29
C VAL A 174 -3.12 12.03 17.83
N GLY A 175 -4.19 12.79 17.69
CA GLY A 175 -4.13 14.22 17.39
C GLY A 175 -4.25 15.07 18.64
N LEU A 176 -3.27 15.94 18.94
CA LEU A 176 -3.36 16.90 20.03
C LEU A 176 -4.11 18.13 19.56
N VAL A 177 -5.16 18.48 20.29
CA VAL A 177 -5.96 19.68 20.10
C VAL A 177 -5.94 20.55 21.34
N GLY A 178 -6.08 21.85 21.20
CA GLY A 178 -6.09 22.81 22.31
C GLY A 178 -5.49 24.14 21.91
N TYR A 179 -5.71 25.14 22.75
CA TYR A 179 -5.20 26.50 22.53
C TYR A 179 -3.66 26.56 22.38
N PRO A 180 -3.11 27.63 21.79
CA PRO A 180 -1.68 27.88 21.85
C PRO A 180 -1.17 27.95 23.29
N ASN A 181 0.09 27.61 23.49
CA ASN A 181 0.80 27.68 24.79
C ASN A 181 0.24 26.81 25.93
N VAL A 182 -0.74 25.93 25.67
CA VAL A 182 -1.21 24.94 26.68
C VAL A 182 -0.22 23.81 26.93
N GLY A 183 0.84 23.72 26.10
CA GLY A 183 1.93 22.74 26.27
C GLY A 183 1.85 21.53 25.38
N LYS A 184 1.11 21.54 24.26
CA LYS A 184 1.01 20.43 23.29
C LYS A 184 2.37 19.97 22.78
N SER A 185 3.16 20.90 22.24
CA SER A 185 4.48 20.60 21.68
C SER A 185 5.47 20.15 22.77
N THR A 186 5.32 20.62 24.00
CA THR A 186 6.10 20.16 25.17
C THR A 186 5.78 18.71 25.48
N ILE A 187 4.49 18.34 25.53
CA ILE A 187 4.07 16.96 25.74
C ILE A 187 4.69 16.05 24.68
N ILE A 188 4.55 16.38 23.38
CA ILE A 188 5.16 15.57 22.31
C ILE A 188 6.68 15.44 22.50
N SER A 189 7.36 16.51 22.88
CA SER A 189 8.81 16.49 23.08
C SER A 189 9.27 15.58 24.22
N ILE A 190 8.43 15.41 25.23
CA ILE A 190 8.74 14.56 26.41
C ILE A 190 8.44 13.09 26.09
N VAL A 191 7.33 12.80 25.41
CA VAL A 191 6.90 11.41 25.16
C VAL A 191 7.58 10.79 23.95
N SER A 192 8.13 11.60 23.05
CA SER A 192 8.79 11.12 21.85
C SER A 192 10.19 10.59 22.13
N GLN A 193 10.49 9.37 21.67
CA GLN A 193 11.84 8.77 21.80
C GLN A 193 12.88 9.43 20.91
N ALA A 194 12.49 10.00 19.78
CA ALA A 194 13.33 10.78 18.91
C ALA A 194 12.94 12.25 18.98
N LYS A 195 13.87 13.17 18.63
CA LYS A 195 13.49 14.58 18.52
C LYS A 195 12.25 14.71 17.63
N PRO A 196 11.20 15.38 18.10
CA PRO A 196 10.00 15.60 17.31
C PRO A 196 10.37 16.19 15.95
N GLN A 197 9.78 15.66 14.90
CA GLN A 197 10.06 16.11 13.54
C GLN A 197 8.98 17.06 13.06
N VAL A 198 9.39 18.19 12.53
CA VAL A 198 8.51 19.10 11.80
C VAL A 198 8.27 18.49 10.43
N ALA A 199 7.04 18.10 10.16
CA ALA A 199 6.66 17.53 8.86
C ALA A 199 6.26 18.66 7.93
N ASN A 200 7.04 18.86 6.86
CA ASN A 200 6.73 19.84 5.81
C ASN A 200 5.80 19.21 4.77
N TYR A 201 4.51 19.40 4.95
CA TYR A 201 3.52 19.03 3.95
C TYR A 201 3.32 20.18 2.96
N HIS A 202 3.41 19.92 1.67
CA HIS A 202 3.27 20.93 0.61
C HIS A 202 1.91 21.67 0.59
N PHE A 203 0.96 21.18 1.34
CA PHE A 203 -0.41 21.70 1.43
C PHE A 203 -0.73 22.33 2.80
N THR A 204 0.22 22.41 3.75
CA THR A 204 0.01 23.01 5.06
C THR A 204 0.76 24.33 5.17
N THR A 205 0.07 25.39 5.58
CA THR A 205 0.69 26.68 5.93
C THR A 205 1.43 26.61 7.28
N LEU A 206 1.04 25.67 8.13
CA LEU A 206 1.67 25.37 9.42
C LEU A 206 2.07 23.90 9.43
N SER A 207 3.34 23.62 9.64
CA SER A 207 3.87 22.26 9.66
C SER A 207 3.57 21.59 11.00
N PRO A 208 2.88 20.42 11.02
CA PRO A 208 2.62 19.69 12.26
C PRO A 208 3.91 19.13 12.85
N ILE A 209 3.95 19.06 14.16
CA ILE A 209 5.03 18.40 14.90
C ILE A 209 4.58 16.96 15.17
N LEU A 210 5.37 16.00 14.69
CA LEU A 210 5.12 14.58 14.89
C LEU A 210 6.08 13.99 15.89
N GLY A 211 5.57 13.15 16.79
CA GLY A 211 6.34 12.38 17.75
C GLY A 211 5.96 10.91 17.73
N VAL A 212 6.95 10.02 17.68
CA VAL A 212 6.74 8.58 17.84
C VAL A 212 6.88 8.24 19.32
N VAL A 213 5.80 7.72 19.89
CA VAL A 213 5.71 7.33 21.31
C VAL A 213 5.79 5.80 21.39
N LYS A 214 6.81 5.30 22.07
CA LYS A 214 6.95 3.87 22.35
C LYS A 214 6.40 3.60 23.76
N TYR A 215 5.50 2.66 23.89
CA TYR A 215 4.88 2.31 25.17
C TYR A 215 5.13 0.85 25.59
N ASP A 216 5.59 0.01 24.65
CA ASP A 216 6.00 -1.36 24.91
C ASP A 216 7.23 -1.69 24.02
N GLU A 217 7.88 -2.85 24.22
CA GLU A 217 9.08 -3.24 23.48
C GLU A 217 8.84 -3.27 21.96
N GLU A 218 7.66 -3.72 21.52
CA GLU A 218 7.29 -3.84 20.11
C GLU A 218 6.20 -2.88 19.66
N LYS A 219 5.55 -2.13 20.58
CA LYS A 219 4.40 -1.28 20.25
C LYS A 219 4.73 0.20 20.37
N SER A 220 4.32 0.95 19.36
CA SER A 220 4.45 2.40 19.31
C SER A 220 3.25 3.01 18.59
N PHE A 221 2.94 4.28 18.89
CA PHE A 221 1.95 5.08 18.16
C PHE A 221 2.51 6.45 17.82
N VAL A 222 1.91 7.11 16.84
CA VAL A 222 2.32 8.44 16.39
C VAL A 222 1.39 9.49 16.98
N MET A 223 1.96 10.52 17.62
CA MET A 223 1.25 11.73 18.06
C MET A 223 1.54 12.89 17.12
N ALA A 224 0.53 13.70 16.82
CA ALA A 224 0.69 14.93 16.06
C ALA A 224 0.15 16.13 16.84
N ASP A 225 0.93 17.21 16.91
CA ASP A 225 0.40 18.53 17.27
C ASP A 225 -0.38 19.08 16.08
N ILE A 226 -1.63 19.39 16.30
CA ILE A 226 -2.53 19.95 15.29
C ILE A 226 -2.57 21.47 15.48
N PRO A 227 -1.68 22.22 14.80
CA PRO A 227 -1.66 23.67 14.91
C PRO A 227 -2.91 24.26 14.24
N GLY A 228 -3.44 25.34 14.80
CA GLY A 228 -4.40 26.18 14.10
C GLY A 228 -5.89 25.90 14.34
N LEU A 229 -6.26 25.09 15.33
CA LEU A 229 -7.60 25.12 15.91
C LEU A 229 -7.65 26.32 16.87
N ILE A 230 -7.89 27.50 16.33
CA ILE A 230 -8.05 28.77 17.06
C ILE A 230 -9.32 29.43 16.55
N GLU A 231 -9.95 30.22 17.40
CA GLU A 231 -11.14 31.02 17.11
C GLU A 231 -11.11 31.65 15.69
N GLY A 232 -11.99 31.19 14.80
CA GLY A 232 -12.10 31.66 13.42
C GLY A 232 -11.38 30.84 12.35
N ALA A 233 -10.69 29.76 12.65
CA ALA A 233 -10.00 28.90 11.65
C ALA A 233 -10.95 28.38 10.56
N TRP A 234 -12.24 28.22 10.86
CA TRP A 234 -13.28 27.81 9.90
C TRP A 234 -13.64 28.91 8.86
N LYS A 235 -13.29 30.18 9.09
CA LYS A 235 -13.58 31.29 8.17
C LYS A 235 -12.64 31.39 6.97
N GLY A 236 -11.75 30.42 6.77
CA GLY A 236 -11.06 30.25 5.48
C GLY A 236 -9.80 31.09 5.28
N VAL A 237 -9.27 31.75 6.30
CA VAL A 237 -8.02 32.51 6.16
C VAL A 237 -6.85 31.65 6.65
N GLY A 238 -6.34 30.75 5.80
CA GLY A 238 -4.98 30.21 5.94
C GLY A 238 -4.79 28.75 6.33
N LEU A 239 -5.82 28.01 6.77
CA LEU A 239 -5.72 26.56 7.02
C LEU A 239 -6.51 25.81 5.96
N GLY A 240 -5.80 25.20 5.03
CA GLY A 240 -6.42 24.49 3.91
C GLY A 240 -7.32 23.36 4.39
N HIS A 241 -8.50 23.22 3.78
CA HIS A 241 -9.40 22.05 3.94
C HIS A 241 -8.70 20.71 3.85
N GLU A 242 -7.51 20.68 3.25
CA GLU A 242 -6.68 19.48 3.12
C GLU A 242 -5.99 19.10 4.42
N PHE A 243 -5.51 20.05 5.22
CA PHE A 243 -4.89 19.77 6.52
C PHE A 243 -5.91 19.19 7.52
N LEU A 244 -7.10 19.75 7.54
CA LEU A 244 -8.16 19.30 8.45
C LEU A 244 -8.71 17.91 8.05
N ARG A 245 -8.67 17.55 6.77
CA ARG A 245 -8.88 16.15 6.32
C ARG A 245 -7.85 15.16 6.89
N HIS A 246 -6.66 15.62 7.25
CA HIS A 246 -5.65 14.76 7.87
C HIS A 246 -5.90 14.58 9.37
N VAL A 247 -6.49 15.59 10.03
CA VAL A 247 -6.95 15.49 11.42
C VAL A 247 -8.12 14.51 11.55
N GLU A 248 -9.00 14.46 10.56
CA GLU A 248 -10.07 13.45 10.47
C GLU A 248 -9.57 12.00 10.49
N ARG A 249 -8.28 11.80 10.30
CA ARG A 249 -7.65 10.48 10.24
C ARG A 249 -7.02 10.04 11.54
N CYS A 250 -6.94 10.92 12.56
CA CYS A 250 -6.53 10.49 13.88
C CYS A 250 -7.57 9.55 14.48
N ARG A 251 -7.13 8.48 15.10
CA ARG A 251 -8.00 7.48 15.76
C ARG A 251 -8.53 7.99 17.08
N LEU A 252 -7.73 8.80 17.78
CA LEU A 252 -8.00 9.36 19.09
C LEU A 252 -7.63 10.84 19.11
N LEU A 253 -8.43 11.67 19.74
CA LEU A 253 -8.09 13.07 20.03
C LEU A 253 -7.64 13.22 21.47
N LEU A 254 -6.58 13.98 21.69
CA LEU A 254 -6.09 14.37 22.99
C LEU A 254 -6.29 15.87 23.16
N HIS A 255 -7.32 16.26 23.91
CA HIS A 255 -7.62 17.67 24.17
C HIS A 255 -6.79 18.16 25.36
N VAL A 256 -5.81 19.00 25.09
CA VAL A 256 -4.91 19.57 26.11
C VAL A 256 -5.41 20.93 26.53
N VAL A 257 -5.67 21.10 27.82
CA VAL A 257 -6.17 22.35 28.44
C VAL A 257 -5.20 22.82 29.53
N ASP A 258 -4.91 24.11 29.59
CA ASP A 258 -4.15 24.73 30.67
C ASP A 258 -5.06 24.99 31.89
N VAL A 259 -4.96 24.12 32.91
CA VAL A 259 -5.79 24.22 34.11
C VAL A 259 -5.32 25.31 35.06
N SER A 260 -4.13 25.86 34.88
CA SER A 260 -3.64 26.97 35.73
C SER A 260 -4.32 28.31 35.41
N GLY A 261 -4.79 28.46 34.16
CA GLY A 261 -5.32 29.73 33.66
C GLY A 261 -4.22 30.79 33.54
N SER A 262 -2.97 30.38 33.28
CA SER A 262 -1.81 31.27 33.25
C SER A 262 -1.91 32.42 32.24
N GLU A 263 -2.77 32.28 31.20
CA GLU A 263 -3.05 33.31 30.20
C GLU A 263 -4.34 34.11 30.48
N GLY A 264 -4.90 34.01 31.71
CA GLY A 264 -6.11 34.73 32.10
C GLY A 264 -7.41 34.15 31.54
N ARG A 265 -7.37 32.95 30.96
CA ARG A 265 -8.53 32.25 30.41
C ARG A 265 -9.09 31.24 31.42
N ASN A 266 -10.40 30.97 31.29
CA ASN A 266 -11.05 29.95 32.07
C ASN A 266 -10.94 28.58 31.37
N PRO A 267 -10.40 27.53 32.02
CA PRO A 267 -10.25 26.20 31.41
C PRO A 267 -11.56 25.59 30.90
N CYS A 268 -12.70 25.86 31.57
CA CYS A 268 -14.00 25.35 31.12
C CYS A 268 -14.45 25.99 29.80
N ASP A 269 -14.22 27.29 29.66
CA ASP A 269 -14.58 28.03 28.46
C ASP A 269 -13.68 27.60 27.28
N ASP A 270 -12.37 27.48 27.53
CA ASP A 270 -11.40 26.99 26.53
C ASP A 270 -11.80 25.59 26.01
N PHE A 271 -12.21 24.68 26.90
CA PHE A 271 -12.69 23.36 26.54
C PHE A 271 -13.93 23.42 25.64
N ASP A 272 -14.93 24.24 26.01
CA ASP A 272 -16.16 24.34 25.23
C ASP A 272 -15.95 25.00 23.85
N VAL A 273 -15.09 26.02 23.75
CA VAL A 273 -14.77 26.71 22.50
C VAL A 273 -14.15 25.74 21.52
N ILE A 274 -13.12 25.00 21.93
CA ILE A 274 -12.45 24.03 21.05
C ILE A 274 -13.41 22.91 20.60
N ASN A 275 -14.24 22.38 21.50
CA ASN A 275 -15.23 21.37 21.14
C ASN A 275 -16.29 21.90 20.16
N ASN A 276 -16.71 23.16 20.31
CA ASN A 276 -17.63 23.79 19.38
C ASN A 276 -16.96 24.04 18.01
N GLU A 277 -15.69 24.35 17.97
CA GLU A 277 -14.94 24.49 16.72
C GLU A 277 -14.80 23.16 15.99
N LEU A 278 -14.46 22.08 16.71
CA LEU A 278 -14.43 20.73 16.15
C LEU A 278 -15.77 20.34 15.52
N LYS A 279 -16.90 20.65 16.19
CA LYS A 279 -18.25 20.40 15.69
C LYS A 279 -18.57 21.21 14.43
N LYS A 280 -18.23 22.49 14.41
CA LYS A 280 -18.46 23.37 13.27
C LYS A 280 -17.65 22.95 12.05
N PHE A 281 -16.50 22.38 12.30
CA PHE A 281 -15.60 21.95 11.24
C PHE A 281 -16.07 20.67 10.57
N ASN A 282 -16.31 19.59 11.31
CA ASN A 282 -16.80 18.32 10.82
C ASN A 282 -17.46 17.51 11.94
N GLU A 283 -18.71 17.07 11.71
CA GLU A 283 -19.44 16.22 12.66
C GLU A 283 -18.70 14.90 12.94
N GLY A 284 -18.02 14.33 11.95
CA GLY A 284 -17.22 13.11 12.10
C GLY A 284 -16.05 13.29 13.07
N LEU A 285 -15.48 14.50 13.15
CA LEU A 285 -14.37 14.81 14.06
C LEU A 285 -14.85 14.98 15.49
N SER A 286 -16.01 15.60 15.69
CA SER A 286 -16.62 15.78 17.01
C SER A 286 -17.07 14.47 17.66
N ASN A 287 -17.34 13.44 16.86
CA ASN A 287 -17.75 12.10 17.31
C ASN A 287 -16.57 11.17 17.57
N ARG A 288 -15.32 11.63 17.35
CA ARG A 288 -14.13 10.83 17.63
C ARG A 288 -13.94 10.64 19.14
N PRO A 289 -13.44 9.46 19.56
CA PRO A 289 -13.00 9.25 20.92
C PRO A 289 -12.01 10.33 21.34
N MET A 290 -12.23 10.91 22.52
CA MET A 290 -11.42 12.01 23.04
C MET A 290 -11.07 11.77 24.49
N LEU A 291 -9.79 11.99 24.83
CA LEU A 291 -9.28 12.10 26.19
C LEU A 291 -8.95 13.56 26.48
N VAL A 292 -9.24 14.01 27.70
CA VAL A 292 -8.96 15.38 28.12
C VAL A 292 -7.78 15.40 29.09
N VAL A 293 -6.77 16.19 28.75
CA VAL A 293 -5.55 16.36 29.55
C VAL A 293 -5.52 17.75 30.14
N GLY A 294 -5.59 17.83 31.48
CA GLY A 294 -5.29 19.07 32.19
C GLY A 294 -3.79 19.22 32.40
N ASN A 295 -3.17 20.13 31.68
CA ASN A 295 -1.73 20.39 31.82
C ASN A 295 -1.47 21.60 32.74
N LYS A 296 -0.23 21.75 33.20
CA LYS A 296 0.26 22.75 34.12
C LYS A 296 -0.38 22.62 35.54
N CYS A 297 -0.70 21.39 35.97
CA CYS A 297 -1.22 21.11 37.29
C CYS A 297 -0.26 21.48 38.43
N ASP A 298 1.03 21.66 38.14
CA ASP A 298 2.05 22.12 39.09
C ASP A 298 1.88 23.58 39.49
N VAL A 299 1.30 24.40 38.65
CA VAL A 299 1.06 25.84 38.88
C VAL A 299 -0.39 26.08 39.32
N ALA A 300 -1.31 25.18 38.98
CA ALA A 300 -2.73 25.31 39.27
C ALA A 300 -3.04 25.03 40.74
N SER A 301 -4.03 25.74 41.32
CA SER A 301 -4.56 25.35 42.63
C SER A 301 -5.35 24.05 42.53
N LYS A 302 -5.29 23.21 43.54
CA LYS A 302 -6.02 21.92 43.59
C LYS A 302 -7.53 22.10 43.35
N GLU A 303 -8.09 23.18 43.87
CA GLU A 303 -9.52 23.51 43.69
C GLU A 303 -9.89 23.73 42.22
N LYS A 304 -9.05 24.45 41.46
CA LYS A 304 -9.27 24.68 40.02
C LYS A 304 -9.19 23.37 39.22
N VAL A 305 -8.23 22.52 39.53
CA VAL A 305 -8.08 21.20 38.89
C VAL A 305 -9.32 20.35 39.15
N GLU A 306 -9.82 20.34 40.40
CA GLU A 306 -10.99 19.53 40.77
C GLU A 306 -12.30 20.05 40.15
N ILE A 307 -12.48 21.38 40.09
CA ILE A 307 -13.60 21.99 39.39
C ILE A 307 -13.59 21.59 37.89
N PHE A 308 -12.46 21.71 37.26
CA PHE A 308 -12.34 21.35 35.81
C PHE A 308 -12.54 19.86 35.58
N LYS A 309 -11.97 19.00 36.43
CA LYS A 309 -12.17 17.54 36.39
C LYS A 309 -13.65 17.16 36.47
N ASN A 310 -14.35 17.74 37.45
CA ASN A 310 -15.78 17.51 37.63
C ASN A 310 -16.59 18.02 36.42
N TYR A 311 -16.19 19.13 35.81
CA TYR A 311 -16.82 19.68 34.63
C TYR A 311 -16.67 18.73 33.41
N VAL A 312 -15.45 18.27 33.15
CA VAL A 312 -15.14 17.35 32.06
C VAL A 312 -15.86 16.01 32.20
N ASN A 313 -15.85 15.44 33.42
CA ASN A 313 -16.55 14.20 33.74
C ASN A 313 -18.07 14.29 33.54
N LYS A 314 -18.70 15.44 33.90
CA LYS A 314 -20.12 15.69 33.65
C LYS A 314 -20.45 15.72 32.14
N LYS A 315 -19.50 16.11 31.31
CA LYS A 315 -19.64 16.09 29.82
C LYS A 315 -19.41 14.70 29.23
N GLY A 316 -19.03 13.70 30.06
CA GLY A 316 -18.80 12.30 29.61
C GLY A 316 -17.41 12.01 29.08
N TYR A 317 -16.44 12.90 29.32
CA TYR A 317 -15.05 12.69 28.89
C TYR A 317 -14.17 12.23 30.06
N GLU A 318 -13.16 11.40 29.75
CA GLU A 318 -12.16 10.98 30.72
C GLU A 318 -11.09 12.06 30.89
N PHE A 319 -10.74 12.38 32.15
CA PHE A 319 -9.80 13.43 32.49
C PHE A 319 -8.49 12.85 33.04
N ILE A 320 -7.36 13.41 32.62
CA ILE A 320 -6.01 13.03 33.06
C ILE A 320 -5.26 14.27 33.52
N GLU A 321 -4.70 14.20 34.73
CA GLU A 321 -3.88 15.28 35.31
C GLU A 321 -2.43 15.15 34.88
N VAL A 322 -1.87 16.22 34.30
CA VAL A 322 -0.49 16.21 33.78
C VAL A 322 0.23 17.50 34.15
N SER A 323 1.50 17.37 34.49
CA SER A 323 2.46 18.47 34.46
C SER A 323 3.61 18.09 33.53
N ALA A 324 3.59 18.62 32.33
CA ALA A 324 4.64 18.37 31.35
C ALA A 324 6.01 18.83 31.87
N CYS A 325 6.09 20.02 32.48
CA CYS A 325 7.36 20.54 32.99
C CYS A 325 7.97 19.67 34.10
N GLN A 326 7.14 19.05 34.95
CA GLN A 326 7.60 18.19 36.05
C GLN A 326 7.62 16.69 35.66
N ASN A 327 7.25 16.34 34.45
CA ASN A 327 7.12 14.95 33.98
C ASN A 327 6.17 14.10 34.88
N LYS A 328 5.14 14.71 35.45
CA LYS A 328 4.14 14.02 36.26
C LYS A 328 2.89 13.69 35.43
N GLY A 329 2.33 12.50 35.65
CA GLY A 329 1.12 12.04 34.95
C GLY A 329 1.37 11.66 33.47
N ILE A 330 2.57 11.87 32.93
CA ILE A 330 2.90 11.58 31.53
C ILE A 330 2.81 10.08 31.22
N LYS A 331 3.35 9.23 32.10
CA LYS A 331 3.30 7.78 31.90
C LYS A 331 1.85 7.29 31.93
N GLU A 332 1.06 7.71 32.91
CA GLU A 332 -0.36 7.36 33.01
C GLU A 332 -1.15 7.79 31.78
N MET A 333 -0.85 8.99 31.25
CA MET A 333 -1.44 9.49 30.02
C MET A 333 -1.09 8.57 28.82
N VAL A 334 0.17 8.16 28.67
CA VAL A 334 0.62 7.28 27.59
C VAL A 334 -0.04 5.90 27.69
N ASP A 335 -0.09 5.33 28.90
CA ASP A 335 -0.70 4.03 29.14
C ASP A 335 -2.21 4.03 28.80
N LYS A 336 -2.96 5.08 29.22
CA LYS A 336 -4.39 5.25 28.89
C LYS A 336 -4.62 5.46 27.38
N ILE A 337 -3.76 6.22 26.72
CA ILE A 337 -3.81 6.39 25.27
C ILE A 337 -3.63 5.04 24.57
N ALA A 338 -2.62 4.26 24.99
CA ALA A 338 -2.34 2.95 24.42
C ALA A 338 -3.52 1.98 24.60
N GLU A 339 -4.10 1.92 25.83
CA GLU A 339 -5.28 1.11 26.12
C GLU A 339 -6.47 1.49 25.22
N ARG A 340 -6.72 2.78 25.03
CA ARG A 340 -7.78 3.26 24.15
C ARG A 340 -7.51 2.91 22.69
N LEU A 341 -6.28 3.08 22.21
CA LEU A 341 -5.91 2.74 20.85
C LEU A 341 -6.04 1.25 20.55
N ASP A 342 -5.74 0.38 21.52
CA ASP A 342 -5.91 -1.08 21.37
C ASP A 342 -7.40 -1.48 21.25
N THR A 343 -8.33 -0.71 21.82
CA THR A 343 -9.78 -0.95 21.73
C THR A 343 -10.42 -0.34 20.47
N LEU A 344 -9.77 0.64 19.86
CA LEU A 344 -10.31 1.32 18.67
C LEU A 344 -9.97 0.56 17.39
N PRO A 345 -10.93 0.46 16.43
CA PRO A 345 -10.64 -0.13 15.15
C PRO A 345 -9.53 0.66 14.43
N PRO A 346 -8.72 0.00 13.62
CA PRO A 346 -7.77 0.70 12.75
C PRO A 346 -8.52 1.67 11.86
N ALA A 347 -7.93 2.82 11.61
CA ALA A 347 -8.53 3.81 10.74
C ALA A 347 -8.58 3.28 9.29
N ARG A 348 -9.75 2.87 8.83
CA ARG A 348 -10.00 2.52 7.42
C ARG A 348 -10.46 3.77 6.70
N PHE A 349 -9.68 4.22 5.73
CA PHE A 349 -9.95 5.49 5.05
C PHE A 349 -10.37 5.36 3.60
N PHE A 350 -10.08 4.25 2.97
CA PHE A 350 -10.43 4.03 1.57
C PHE A 350 -10.82 2.58 1.37
N GLU A 351 -12.03 2.36 0.88
CA GLU A 351 -12.34 1.08 0.26
C GLU A 351 -11.45 0.98 -0.98
N PRO A 352 -10.61 -0.07 -1.11
CA PRO A 352 -9.88 -0.28 -2.34
C PRO A 352 -10.92 -0.42 -3.45
N ASP A 353 -10.75 0.36 -4.51
CA ASP A 353 -11.46 0.10 -5.77
C ASP A 353 -11.21 -1.37 -6.07
N THR A 354 -12.28 -2.14 -6.19
CA THR A 354 -12.30 -3.61 -6.19
C THR A 354 -11.04 -4.18 -6.82
N THR A 355 -10.18 -4.79 -6.01
CA THR A 355 -8.88 -5.36 -6.43
C THR A 355 -9.03 -6.38 -7.56
N SER A 356 -10.22 -6.94 -7.73
CA SER A 356 -10.57 -7.76 -8.87
C SER A 356 -10.67 -6.98 -10.19
N GLU A 357 -11.04 -5.70 -10.19
CA GLU A 357 -11.14 -4.88 -11.41
C GLU A 357 -9.81 -4.24 -11.81
N ILE A 358 -8.88 -4.02 -10.87
CA ILE A 358 -7.52 -3.53 -11.20
C ILE A 358 -6.67 -4.68 -11.74
N LEU A 359 -6.95 -5.91 -11.32
CA LEU A 359 -6.28 -7.12 -11.78
C LEU A 359 -7.11 -7.91 -12.79
N SER A 360 -8.43 -7.75 -12.86
CA SER A 360 -9.23 -8.04 -14.04
C SER A 360 -9.08 -6.86 -14.97
N TYR A 361 -7.95 -6.84 -15.60
CA TYR A 361 -7.75 -5.98 -16.76
C TYR A 361 -9.01 -5.96 -17.59
N LYS A 362 -9.36 -4.72 -18.05
CA LYS A 362 -10.26 -4.46 -19.18
C LYS A 362 -10.73 -5.76 -19.79
N GLU A 363 -12.03 -6.03 -19.69
CA GLU A 363 -12.64 -7.17 -20.41
C GLU A 363 -11.85 -7.39 -21.69
N ASP A 364 -11.31 -8.58 -21.85
CA ASP A 364 -10.33 -8.95 -22.86
C ASP A 364 -10.99 -8.87 -24.23
N LYS A 365 -11.32 -7.65 -24.67
CA LYS A 365 -11.92 -7.39 -25.95
C LYS A 365 -10.84 -7.62 -27.00
N LEU A 366 -11.10 -8.61 -27.82
CA LEU A 366 -10.34 -8.84 -29.04
C LEU A 366 -10.48 -7.61 -29.94
N GLU A 367 -9.40 -6.83 -30.05
CA GLU A 367 -9.34 -5.70 -30.97
C GLU A 367 -8.63 -6.13 -32.25
N ILE A 368 -9.30 -5.93 -33.40
CA ILE A 368 -8.73 -6.19 -34.72
C ILE A 368 -8.71 -4.87 -35.47
N LYS A 369 -7.52 -4.43 -35.92
CA LYS A 369 -7.32 -3.22 -36.72
C LYS A 369 -6.65 -3.57 -38.01
N ASN A 370 -7.24 -3.21 -39.14
CA ASN A 370 -6.60 -3.35 -40.43
C ASN A 370 -5.76 -2.10 -40.72
N VAL A 371 -4.45 -2.25 -40.84
CA VAL A 371 -3.52 -1.18 -41.21
C VAL A 371 -2.75 -1.64 -42.48
N ASN A 372 -2.99 -0.96 -43.55
CA ASN A 372 -2.32 -1.24 -44.85
C ASN A 372 -2.42 -2.72 -45.34
N GLY A 373 -3.55 -3.39 -45.05
CA GLY A 373 -3.75 -4.79 -45.47
C GLY A 373 -3.25 -5.83 -44.44
N VAL A 374 -2.58 -5.39 -43.37
CA VAL A 374 -2.17 -6.27 -42.27
C VAL A 374 -3.18 -6.14 -41.12
N TYR A 375 -3.69 -7.27 -40.64
CA TYR A 375 -4.63 -7.33 -39.50
C TYR A 375 -3.89 -7.39 -38.19
N HIS A 376 -3.81 -6.25 -37.49
CA HIS A 376 -3.24 -6.18 -36.18
C HIS A 376 -4.28 -6.64 -35.13
N VAL A 377 -3.95 -7.72 -34.44
CA VAL A 377 -4.81 -8.31 -33.41
C VAL A 377 -4.19 -8.09 -32.04
N SER A 378 -4.97 -7.57 -31.12
CA SER A 378 -4.55 -7.39 -29.73
C SER A 378 -5.62 -7.91 -28.76
N ALA A 379 -5.19 -8.79 -27.87
CA ALA A 379 -5.95 -9.27 -26.74
C ALA A 379 -4.98 -9.83 -25.68
N MET A 380 -5.28 -9.63 -24.41
CA MET A 380 -4.35 -10.06 -23.36
C MET A 380 -4.21 -11.59 -23.27
N TRP A 381 -5.29 -12.34 -23.50
CA TRP A 381 -5.23 -13.80 -23.54
C TRP A 381 -4.35 -14.30 -24.69
N LEU A 382 -4.33 -13.54 -25.80
CA LEU A 382 -3.55 -13.87 -26.98
C LEU A 382 -2.04 -13.63 -26.73
N ASP A 383 -1.69 -12.55 -26.06
CA ASP A 383 -0.32 -12.30 -25.60
C ASP A 383 0.17 -13.38 -24.64
N LYS A 384 -0.71 -13.83 -23.71
CA LYS A 384 -0.42 -14.96 -22.82
C LYS A 384 -0.22 -16.26 -23.60
N LEU A 385 -1.04 -16.51 -24.60
CA LEU A 385 -0.96 -17.70 -25.46
C LEU A 385 0.34 -17.69 -26.25
N ILE A 386 0.69 -16.59 -26.93
CA ILE A 386 1.93 -16.41 -27.67
C ILE A 386 3.15 -16.66 -26.76
N ASN A 387 3.17 -16.05 -25.60
CA ASN A 387 4.24 -16.26 -24.64
C ASN A 387 4.28 -17.69 -24.06
N SER A 388 3.25 -18.51 -24.31
CA SER A 388 3.13 -19.90 -23.86
C SER A 388 3.46 -20.94 -24.90
N VAL A 389 3.86 -20.54 -26.10
CA VAL A 389 4.10 -21.44 -27.25
C VAL A 389 5.53 -21.29 -27.73
N ASN A 390 6.16 -22.41 -28.03
CA ASN A 390 7.45 -22.43 -28.75
C ASN A 390 7.19 -22.60 -30.27
N PHE A 391 7.32 -21.50 -31.00
CA PHE A 391 7.06 -21.49 -32.45
C PHE A 391 8.05 -22.32 -33.30
N ASN A 392 9.14 -22.78 -32.71
CA ASN A 392 10.10 -23.67 -33.36
C ASN A 392 9.71 -25.15 -33.25
N ASP A 393 8.62 -25.49 -32.56
CA ASP A 393 8.16 -26.86 -32.37
C ASP A 393 6.78 -27.07 -33.00
N TYR A 394 6.66 -28.07 -33.85
CA TYR A 394 5.45 -28.38 -34.61
C TYR A 394 4.24 -28.66 -33.68
N ASP A 395 4.43 -29.40 -32.61
CA ASP A 395 3.36 -29.73 -31.67
C ASP A 395 2.85 -28.51 -30.93
N SER A 396 3.75 -27.59 -30.60
CA SER A 396 3.41 -26.31 -29.98
C SER A 396 2.64 -25.40 -30.94
N MET A 397 3.01 -25.38 -32.22
CA MET A 397 2.28 -24.66 -33.26
C MET A 397 0.84 -25.17 -33.42
N HIS A 398 0.69 -26.50 -33.47
CA HIS A 398 -0.65 -27.10 -33.57
C HIS A 398 -1.51 -26.75 -32.36
N TYR A 399 -0.93 -26.78 -31.13
CA TYR A 399 -1.62 -26.32 -29.92
C TYR A 399 -2.04 -24.86 -30.03
N PHE A 400 -1.19 -23.98 -30.57
CA PHE A 400 -1.51 -22.57 -30.79
C PHE A 400 -2.70 -22.42 -31.76
N GLN A 401 -2.68 -23.09 -32.89
CA GLN A 401 -3.75 -23.08 -33.86
C GLN A 401 -5.09 -23.54 -33.27
N ASP A 402 -5.08 -24.65 -32.54
CA ASP A 402 -6.28 -25.16 -31.85
C ASP A 402 -6.83 -24.17 -30.84
N ALA A 403 -5.93 -23.52 -30.09
CA ALA A 403 -6.33 -22.54 -29.04
C ALA A 403 -6.96 -21.30 -29.65
N ILE A 404 -6.39 -20.71 -30.68
CA ILE A 404 -6.93 -19.52 -31.36
C ILE A 404 -8.27 -19.82 -32.05
N THR A 405 -8.42 -21.01 -32.64
CA THR A 405 -9.65 -21.45 -33.29
C THR A 405 -10.77 -21.62 -32.25
N LYS A 406 -10.48 -22.31 -31.11
CA LYS A 406 -11.45 -22.48 -30.01
C LYS A 406 -11.84 -21.14 -29.35
N ALA A 407 -10.93 -20.17 -29.33
CA ALA A 407 -11.19 -18.83 -28.82
C ALA A 407 -11.98 -17.94 -29.80
N GLY A 408 -12.29 -18.42 -30.99
CA GLY A 408 -13.08 -17.70 -32.00
C GLY A 408 -12.35 -16.60 -32.73
N LEU A 409 -11.01 -16.58 -32.68
CA LEU A 409 -10.19 -15.60 -33.42
C LEU A 409 -10.40 -15.70 -34.91
N THR A 410 -10.48 -16.92 -35.45
CA THR A 410 -10.71 -17.22 -36.86
C THR A 410 -12.01 -16.56 -37.37
N ASP A 411 -13.09 -16.72 -36.61
CA ASP A 411 -14.40 -16.11 -36.92
C ASP A 411 -14.38 -14.58 -36.82
N ALA A 412 -13.64 -14.06 -35.84
CA ALA A 412 -13.48 -12.62 -35.67
C ALA A 412 -12.68 -11.97 -36.81
N LEU A 413 -11.62 -12.63 -37.30
CA LEU A 413 -10.84 -12.19 -38.46
C LEU A 413 -11.67 -12.20 -39.72
N LYS A 414 -12.48 -13.25 -39.97
CA LYS A 414 -13.43 -13.30 -41.09
C LYS A 414 -14.43 -12.15 -41.06
N LYS A 415 -15.01 -11.87 -39.89
CA LYS A 415 -15.92 -10.71 -39.68
C LYS A 415 -15.23 -9.38 -39.91
N ALA A 416 -13.94 -9.26 -39.63
CA ALA A 416 -13.13 -8.08 -39.90
C ALA A 416 -12.72 -7.93 -41.36
N GLY A 417 -13.04 -8.92 -42.23
CA GLY A 417 -12.78 -8.91 -43.67
C GLY A 417 -11.47 -9.57 -44.10
N ALA A 418 -10.81 -10.33 -43.23
CA ALA A 418 -9.63 -11.11 -43.60
C ALA A 418 -10.01 -12.24 -44.56
N LYS A 419 -9.19 -12.45 -45.61
CA LYS A 419 -9.32 -13.48 -46.61
C LYS A 419 -8.13 -14.43 -46.52
N GLU A 420 -8.23 -15.60 -47.11
CA GLU A 420 -7.07 -16.50 -47.26
C GLU A 420 -5.85 -15.78 -47.83
N GLY A 421 -4.69 -15.98 -47.19
CA GLY A 421 -3.46 -15.29 -47.51
C GLY A 421 -3.35 -13.88 -46.91
N SER A 422 -4.33 -13.40 -46.12
CA SER A 422 -4.19 -12.13 -45.42
C SER A 422 -3.16 -12.25 -44.31
N THR A 423 -2.26 -11.27 -44.18
CA THR A 423 -1.26 -11.24 -43.10
C THR A 423 -1.88 -10.77 -41.80
N VAL A 424 -1.72 -11.55 -40.74
CA VAL A 424 -2.18 -11.27 -39.39
C VAL A 424 -0.96 -11.06 -38.48
N LYS A 425 -0.97 -9.95 -37.75
CA LYS A 425 0.08 -9.60 -36.80
C LYS A 425 -0.44 -9.60 -35.39
N ILE A 426 0.21 -10.37 -34.52
CA ILE A 426 -0.09 -10.46 -33.09
C ILE A 426 1.19 -10.17 -32.30
N GLY A 427 1.28 -8.99 -31.72
CA GLY A 427 2.52 -8.53 -31.08
C GLY A 427 3.68 -8.45 -32.07
N GLU A 428 4.72 -9.27 -31.86
CA GLU A 428 5.90 -9.35 -32.75
C GLU A 428 5.81 -10.46 -33.78
N ILE A 429 4.72 -11.27 -33.77
CA ILE A 429 4.57 -12.43 -34.62
C ILE A 429 3.67 -12.10 -35.81
N GLU A 430 4.09 -12.49 -37.01
CA GLU A 430 3.33 -12.37 -38.24
C GLU A 430 3.08 -13.76 -38.83
N PHE A 431 1.88 -14.01 -39.27
CA PHE A 431 1.51 -15.25 -39.99
C PHE A 431 0.41 -14.98 -40.99
N ASP A 432 0.32 -15.84 -42.00
CA ASP A 432 -0.73 -15.75 -43.00
C ASP A 432 -1.97 -16.53 -42.52
N PHE A 433 -3.13 -15.93 -42.76
CA PHE A 433 -4.42 -16.52 -42.41
C PHE A 433 -4.83 -17.53 -43.49
N PHE A 434 -4.98 -18.79 -43.08
CA PHE A 434 -5.56 -19.86 -43.89
C PHE A 434 -6.70 -20.52 -43.12
N GLU A 435 -7.72 -21.01 -43.87
CA GLU A 435 -8.85 -21.73 -43.29
C GLU A 435 -8.52 -23.17 -42.90
#